data_ec2aa0971b9645ca83a3f5479093be10
#
_entry.id   ec2aa0971b9645ca83a3f5479093be10
#
_cell.length_a   1.000
_cell.length_b   1.000
_cell.length_c   1.000
_cell.angle_alpha   90.00
_cell.angle_beta   90.00
_cell.angle_gamma   90.00
#
_symmetry.space_group_name_H-M   'P 1'
#
loop_
_entity.id
_entity.type
_entity.pdbx_description
1 polymer ?
#
loop_
_entity_poly.entity_id
_entity_poly.type
_entity_poly.pdbx_seq_one_letter_code
_entity_poly.pdbx_strand_id
1 'polypeptide(L)'
;MKSIKGKILLCMSLTVVICLSILGGAGICLNYSSTNQLLEQTLRETVKIASDKVANELTSYLNVAIDTGTIARLTDPQQSPGNKQLLIDDKVKQYGFQRGNIIGPDGISALDGKDYSDRDYFHKAMAGQANISDPLVSKVNGELSIIVAAPLWKDGRPNTTIAGVVFFVPQSTFLNDIVSQVHISDNSAAYAINSDGYTIADNTTGTIMTQNIEEEAKSDSSLARLAAIHGKIRKGESGFDKYEINGVQKLAAYSPIAGTDGWGMAITAPTSDFMGATLTSIGITCALLVISLIAAVAIAYWLAKKIGNPIHICTERIQKLSEGDLKSQVPVIHSKDETGRLSEATRLITDSISNIINDIDWGLSQMAAGNFAITSQSQDLYVGDFKPLSDSMYKILKEISAVLRNIDQSAEQVAGGSEQVAAGAQALSQGATEQASSIEELAATVNEISNHIDKNA
;
A
#
# COMPACT_ATOMS: atom_id res chain seq x y z
N MET A 1 -1.34 -24.94 14.43
CA MET A 1 -2.69 -24.31 14.39
C MET A 1 -3.72 -25.35 13.98
N LYS A 2 -4.43 -25.93 14.97
CA LYS A 2 -5.43 -26.99 14.71
C LYS A 2 -6.86 -26.47 14.50
N SER A 3 -7.16 -25.19 14.82
CA SER A 3 -8.52 -24.65 14.78
C SER A 3 -8.80 -23.85 13.50
N ILE A 4 -10.00 -24.02 12.92
CA ILE A 4 -10.54 -23.24 11.79
C ILE A 4 -10.48 -21.73 12.09
N LYS A 5 -10.88 -21.34 13.32
CA LYS A 5 -10.78 -19.98 13.82
C LYS A 5 -9.36 -19.38 13.65
N GLY A 6 -8.33 -20.13 14.06
CA GLY A 6 -6.95 -19.70 13.92
C GLY A 6 -6.47 -19.61 12.47
N LYS A 7 -6.94 -20.51 11.59
CA LYS A 7 -6.61 -20.47 10.16
C LYS A 7 -7.24 -19.26 9.46
N ILE A 8 -8.50 -18.98 9.70
CA ILE A 8 -9.22 -17.82 9.16
C ILE A 8 -8.52 -16.54 9.59
N LEU A 9 -8.23 -16.38 10.90
CA LEU A 9 -7.59 -15.20 11.45
C LEU A 9 -6.21 -14.99 10.83
N LEU A 10 -5.39 -16.03 10.72
CA LEU A 10 -4.05 -15.92 10.14
C LEU A 10 -4.10 -15.58 8.65
N CYS A 11 -4.92 -16.31 7.86
CA CYS A 11 -4.99 -16.06 6.43
C CYS A 11 -5.48 -14.64 6.13
N MET A 12 -6.56 -14.19 6.76
CA MET A 12 -7.10 -12.85 6.55
C MET A 12 -6.12 -11.77 7.00
N SER A 13 -5.53 -11.89 8.21
CA SER A 13 -4.56 -10.92 8.70
C SER A 13 -3.32 -10.86 7.82
N LEU A 14 -2.79 -12.01 7.39
CA LEU A 14 -1.61 -12.08 6.53
C LEU A 14 -1.87 -11.44 5.16
N THR A 15 -3.01 -11.75 4.54
CA THR A 15 -3.39 -11.16 3.26
C THR A 15 -3.49 -9.64 3.36
N VAL A 16 -4.16 -9.12 4.41
CA VAL A 16 -4.31 -7.68 4.62
C VAL A 16 -2.96 -7.00 4.88
N VAL A 17 -2.09 -7.60 5.70
CA VAL A 17 -0.74 -7.08 5.96
C VAL A 17 0.05 -6.98 4.66
N ILE A 18 0.05 -8.03 3.84
CA ILE A 18 0.76 -8.03 2.55
C ILE A 18 0.21 -6.93 1.63
N CYS A 19 -1.10 -6.85 1.45
CA CYS A 19 -1.73 -5.84 0.58
C CYS A 19 -1.44 -4.40 1.07
N LEU A 20 -1.59 -4.14 2.37
CA LEU A 20 -1.31 -2.81 2.94
C LEU A 20 0.17 -2.45 2.85
N SER A 21 1.09 -3.41 3.05
CA SER A 21 2.53 -3.18 2.93
C SER A 21 2.93 -2.82 1.49
N ILE A 22 2.37 -3.52 0.50
CA ILE A 22 2.64 -3.24 -0.92
C ILE A 22 2.07 -1.87 -1.31
N LEU A 23 0.80 -1.61 -1.01
CA LEU A 23 0.13 -0.36 -1.37
C LEU A 23 0.77 0.84 -0.64
N GLY A 24 1.03 0.71 0.66
CA GLY A 24 1.65 1.76 1.46
C GLY A 24 3.08 2.03 1.03
N GLY A 25 3.88 0.99 0.83
CA GLY A 25 5.26 1.11 0.36
C GLY A 25 5.35 1.73 -1.02
N ALA A 26 4.52 1.29 -1.97
CA ALA A 26 4.44 1.87 -3.30
C ALA A 26 3.99 3.34 -3.25
N GLY A 27 2.97 3.67 -2.46
CA GLY A 27 2.48 5.03 -2.29
C GLY A 27 3.53 5.99 -1.72
N ILE A 28 4.25 5.58 -0.69
CA ILE A 28 5.35 6.35 -0.10
C ILE A 28 6.48 6.55 -1.11
N CYS A 29 6.89 5.48 -1.81
CA CYS A 29 7.96 5.55 -2.81
C CYS A 29 7.59 6.48 -3.97
N LEU A 30 6.38 6.37 -4.50
CA LEU A 30 5.87 7.22 -5.58
C LEU A 30 5.78 8.69 -5.15
N ASN A 31 5.27 8.96 -3.94
CA ASN A 31 5.18 10.33 -3.41
C ASN A 31 6.57 10.97 -3.30
N TYR A 32 7.53 10.26 -2.68
CA TYR A 32 8.90 10.74 -2.54
C TYR A 32 9.58 10.94 -3.90
N SER A 33 9.44 10.00 -4.83
CA SER A 33 10.01 10.09 -6.18
C SER A 33 9.41 11.25 -6.98
N SER A 34 8.09 11.38 -6.96
CA SER A 34 7.37 12.47 -7.64
C SER A 34 7.77 13.84 -7.11
N THR A 35 7.88 13.99 -5.78
CA THR A 35 8.32 15.25 -5.15
C THR A 35 9.74 15.62 -5.60
N ASN A 36 10.68 14.66 -5.59
CA ASN A 36 12.05 14.92 -6.03
C ASN A 36 12.12 15.30 -7.52
N GLN A 37 11.35 14.62 -8.37
CA GLN A 37 11.32 14.89 -9.81
C GLN A 37 10.73 16.28 -10.11
N LEU A 38 9.63 16.63 -9.46
CA LEU A 38 9.01 17.95 -9.62
C LEU A 38 9.95 19.05 -9.15
N LEU A 39 10.63 18.83 -8.03
CA LEU A 39 11.59 19.78 -7.46
C LEU A 39 12.80 19.98 -8.39
N GLU A 40 13.35 18.91 -8.93
CA GLU A 40 14.43 19.00 -9.93
C GLU A 40 14.01 19.81 -11.15
N GLN A 41 12.83 19.51 -11.70
CA GLN A 41 12.30 20.23 -12.87
C GLN A 41 12.11 21.72 -12.55
N THR A 42 11.45 22.03 -11.42
CA THR A 42 11.21 23.42 -11.01
C THR A 42 12.51 24.21 -10.84
N LEU A 43 13.51 23.61 -10.18
CA LEU A 43 14.80 24.25 -9.97
C LEU A 43 15.54 24.49 -11.29
N ARG A 44 15.57 23.51 -12.19
CA ARG A 44 16.19 23.64 -13.52
C ARG A 44 15.52 24.74 -14.36
N GLU A 45 14.19 24.77 -14.39
CA GLU A 45 13.44 25.77 -15.13
C GLU A 45 13.66 27.16 -14.54
N THR A 46 13.64 27.30 -13.21
CA THR A 46 13.83 28.60 -12.54
C THR A 46 15.24 29.16 -12.79
N VAL A 47 16.29 28.33 -12.66
CA VAL A 47 17.65 28.82 -12.93
C VAL A 47 17.84 29.19 -14.39
N LYS A 48 17.23 28.44 -15.31
CA LYS A 48 17.26 28.78 -16.73
C LYS A 48 16.59 30.12 -17.01
N ILE A 49 15.38 30.34 -16.49
CA ILE A 49 14.66 31.60 -16.64
C ILE A 49 15.49 32.76 -16.08
N ALA A 50 16.11 32.59 -14.93
CA ALA A 50 16.95 33.61 -14.30
C ALA A 50 18.21 33.88 -15.13
N SER A 51 18.91 32.85 -15.62
CA SER A 51 20.09 33.00 -16.47
C SER A 51 19.73 33.64 -17.82
N ASP A 52 18.61 33.26 -18.43
CA ASP A 52 18.12 33.86 -19.67
C ASP A 52 17.74 35.36 -19.44
N LYS A 53 17.18 35.72 -18.29
CA LYS A 53 16.90 37.12 -17.92
C LYS A 53 18.19 37.95 -17.86
N VAL A 54 19.23 37.42 -17.17
CA VAL A 54 20.55 38.08 -17.12
C VAL A 54 21.15 38.23 -18.53
N ALA A 55 21.14 37.16 -19.32
CA ALA A 55 21.67 37.13 -20.69
C ALA A 55 20.98 38.18 -21.58
N ASN A 56 19.65 38.28 -21.51
CA ASN A 56 18.86 39.24 -22.28
C ASN A 56 19.15 40.68 -21.86
N GLU A 57 19.28 40.95 -20.57
CA GLU A 57 19.62 42.31 -20.06
C GLU A 57 21.02 42.73 -20.50
N LEU A 58 22.01 41.85 -20.34
CA LEU A 58 23.38 42.07 -20.80
C LEU A 58 23.45 42.27 -22.30
N THR A 59 22.72 41.46 -23.08
CA THR A 59 22.61 41.63 -24.54
C THR A 59 22.01 42.96 -24.91
N SER A 60 20.97 43.41 -24.18
CA SER A 60 20.37 44.73 -24.39
C SER A 60 21.38 45.85 -24.17
N TYR A 61 22.13 45.82 -23.06
CA TYR A 61 23.19 46.78 -22.78
C TYR A 61 24.29 46.74 -23.83
N LEU A 62 24.71 45.57 -24.27
CA LEU A 62 25.75 45.38 -25.28
C LEU A 62 25.29 45.97 -26.63
N ASN A 63 24.04 45.78 -27.02
CA ASN A 63 23.49 46.36 -28.25
C ASN A 63 23.50 47.87 -28.22
N VAL A 64 23.23 48.50 -27.06
CA VAL A 64 23.35 49.95 -26.92
C VAL A 64 24.79 50.42 -27.14
N ALA A 65 25.77 49.70 -26.63
CA ALA A 65 27.18 50.01 -26.86
C ALA A 65 27.57 49.84 -28.35
N ILE A 66 27.13 48.74 -29.01
CA ILE A 66 27.33 48.46 -30.41
C ILE A 66 26.74 49.57 -31.28
N ASP A 67 25.46 49.93 -31.07
CA ASP A 67 24.76 50.96 -31.79
C ASP A 67 25.44 52.34 -31.60
N THR A 68 25.85 52.63 -30.36
CA THR A 68 26.58 53.87 -30.04
C THR A 68 27.91 53.90 -30.76
N GLY A 69 28.61 52.77 -30.90
CA GLY A 69 29.87 52.63 -31.64
C GLY A 69 29.76 52.95 -33.13
N THR A 70 28.55 53.01 -33.68
CA THR A 70 28.30 53.45 -35.09
C THR A 70 27.90 54.90 -35.26
N ILE A 71 27.92 55.70 -34.22
CA ILE A 71 27.58 57.12 -34.28
C ILE A 71 28.78 57.92 -34.84
N ALA A 72 28.74 58.31 -36.14
CA ALA A 72 29.81 58.96 -36.80
C ALA A 72 30.30 60.24 -36.09
N ARG A 73 29.38 60.99 -35.44
CA ARG A 73 29.71 62.18 -34.66
C ARG A 73 30.66 61.97 -33.50
N LEU A 74 30.73 60.77 -32.96
CA LEU A 74 31.64 60.41 -31.85
C LEU A 74 33.09 60.29 -32.31
N THR A 75 33.34 60.04 -33.62
CA THR A 75 34.67 59.95 -34.22
C THR A 75 35.05 61.16 -35.01
N ASP A 76 34.13 62.12 -35.21
CA ASP A 76 34.36 63.36 -35.94
C ASP A 76 35.33 64.29 -35.17
N PRO A 77 36.50 64.62 -35.74
CA PRO A 77 37.47 65.55 -35.13
C PRO A 77 36.93 66.96 -34.92
N GLN A 78 35.90 67.38 -35.68
CA GLN A 78 35.30 68.70 -35.56
C GLN A 78 34.33 68.78 -34.35
N GLN A 79 33.93 67.70 -33.78
CA GLN A 79 33.08 67.64 -32.58
C GLN A 79 33.90 67.88 -31.31
N SER A 80 33.49 68.89 -30.53
CA SER A 80 34.12 69.11 -29.22
C SER A 80 33.89 67.95 -28.25
N PRO A 81 34.81 67.75 -27.31
CA PRO A 81 34.62 66.69 -26.24
C PRO A 81 33.27 66.83 -25.52
N GLY A 82 32.82 68.11 -25.26
CA GLY A 82 31.52 68.35 -24.63
C GLY A 82 30.32 67.84 -25.45
N ASN A 83 30.35 68.01 -26.77
CA ASN A 83 29.30 67.52 -27.65
C ASN A 83 29.27 65.96 -27.70
N LYS A 84 30.44 65.38 -27.69
CA LYS A 84 30.56 63.87 -27.57
C LYS A 84 30.03 63.41 -26.25
N GLN A 85 30.36 64.12 -25.15
CA GLN A 85 29.83 63.80 -23.82
C GLN A 85 28.31 63.85 -23.77
N LEU A 86 27.69 64.90 -24.34
CA LEU A 86 26.22 64.98 -24.38
C LEU A 86 25.56 63.78 -25.07
N LEU A 87 26.16 63.30 -26.18
CA LEU A 87 25.65 62.09 -26.88
C LEU A 87 25.72 60.86 -26.02
N ILE A 88 26.77 60.71 -25.23
CA ILE A 88 26.93 59.57 -24.29
C ILE A 88 25.96 59.76 -23.14
N ASP A 89 25.81 60.94 -22.56
CA ASP A 89 24.91 61.24 -21.45
C ASP A 89 23.43 60.99 -21.82
N ASP A 90 23.04 61.31 -23.06
CA ASP A 90 21.72 60.98 -23.59
C ASP A 90 21.46 59.46 -23.59
N LYS A 91 22.43 58.67 -24.01
CA LYS A 91 22.34 57.22 -23.97
C LYS A 91 22.30 56.69 -22.53
N VAL A 92 23.15 57.23 -21.65
CA VAL A 92 23.17 56.93 -20.23
C VAL A 92 21.79 57.13 -19.61
N LYS A 93 21.18 58.28 -19.84
CA LYS A 93 19.86 58.65 -19.33
C LYS A 93 18.75 57.79 -19.94
N GLN A 94 18.81 57.56 -21.27
CA GLN A 94 17.77 56.82 -22.01
C GLN A 94 17.68 55.36 -21.57
N TYR A 95 18.84 54.71 -21.33
CA TYR A 95 18.93 53.31 -21.06
C TYR A 95 19.23 52.96 -19.58
N GLY A 96 19.31 53.97 -18.70
CA GLY A 96 19.48 53.75 -17.26
C GLY A 96 20.87 53.30 -16.85
N PHE A 97 21.90 53.60 -17.64
CA PHE A 97 23.27 53.30 -17.23
C PHE A 97 23.72 54.23 -16.07
N GLN A 98 24.70 53.78 -15.30
CA GLN A 98 25.35 54.62 -14.30
C GLN A 98 26.22 55.69 -14.95
N ARG A 99 26.91 55.32 -16.01
CA ARG A 99 27.76 56.24 -16.82
C ARG A 99 28.16 55.60 -18.16
N GLY A 100 28.66 56.42 -19.05
CA GLY A 100 29.28 55.99 -20.30
C GLY A 100 30.53 56.80 -20.58
N ASN A 101 31.40 56.27 -21.45
CA ASN A 101 32.64 56.95 -21.81
C ASN A 101 33.14 56.51 -23.19
N ILE A 102 34.10 57.28 -23.74
CA ILE A 102 34.81 57.01 -24.98
C ILE A 102 36.30 56.97 -24.68
N ILE A 103 36.97 55.93 -25.13
CA ILE A 103 38.40 55.69 -25.01
C ILE A 103 39.03 55.85 -26.40
N GLY A 104 40.08 56.63 -26.52
CA GLY A 104 40.87 56.76 -27.74
C GLY A 104 41.66 55.48 -28.09
N PRO A 105 42.21 55.43 -29.30
CA PRO A 105 43.00 54.26 -29.71
C PRO A 105 44.30 54.03 -28.88
N ASP A 106 44.72 55.12 -28.19
CA ASP A 106 45.87 55.14 -27.27
C ASP A 106 45.49 54.64 -25.85
N GLY A 107 44.24 54.24 -25.62
CA GLY A 107 43.73 53.82 -24.32
C GLY A 107 43.34 54.95 -23.39
N ILE A 108 43.49 56.22 -23.80
CA ILE A 108 43.16 57.37 -22.96
C ILE A 108 41.76 57.86 -23.30
N SER A 109 40.96 58.12 -22.28
CA SER A 109 39.64 58.71 -22.50
C SER A 109 39.71 60.22 -22.74
N ALA A 110 39.07 60.63 -23.81
CA ALA A 110 38.93 62.06 -24.15
C ALA A 110 37.91 62.77 -23.23
N LEU A 111 37.10 62.07 -22.45
CA LEU A 111 36.04 62.64 -21.61
C LEU A 111 36.46 62.81 -20.14
N ASP A 112 37.22 61.87 -19.57
CA ASP A 112 37.67 61.94 -18.17
C ASP A 112 39.19 61.91 -18.00
N GLY A 113 39.95 61.83 -19.10
CA GLY A 113 41.41 61.87 -19.10
C GLY A 113 42.12 60.68 -18.50
N LYS A 114 41.38 59.61 -18.17
CA LYS A 114 41.95 58.44 -17.56
C LYS A 114 42.48 57.47 -18.57
N ASP A 115 43.50 56.71 -18.17
CA ASP A 115 44.10 55.62 -18.94
C ASP A 115 43.37 54.30 -18.65
N TYR A 116 42.85 53.66 -19.69
CA TYR A 116 42.15 52.38 -19.71
C TYR A 116 42.90 51.32 -20.56
N SER A 117 44.13 51.62 -21.01
CA SER A 117 44.92 50.75 -21.87
C SER A 117 45.24 49.38 -21.25
N ASP A 118 45.21 49.26 -19.94
CA ASP A 118 45.42 48.02 -19.17
C ASP A 118 44.19 47.15 -19.07
N ARG A 119 43.04 47.57 -19.62
CA ARG A 119 41.77 46.86 -19.42
C ARG A 119 41.49 45.87 -20.54
N ASP A 120 41.14 44.62 -20.16
CA ASP A 120 40.84 43.55 -21.11
C ASP A 120 39.67 43.90 -22.04
N TYR A 121 38.61 44.51 -21.50
CA TYR A 121 37.46 44.97 -22.32
C TYR A 121 37.85 45.99 -23.41
N PHE A 122 38.90 46.81 -23.15
CA PHE A 122 39.43 47.73 -24.13
C PHE A 122 40.13 46.97 -25.25
N HIS A 123 40.99 46.04 -24.91
CA HIS A 123 41.73 45.25 -25.90
C HIS A 123 40.80 44.42 -26.80
N LYS A 124 39.77 43.77 -26.21
CA LYS A 124 38.78 43.02 -26.97
C LYS A 124 37.98 43.93 -27.92
N ALA A 125 37.55 45.11 -27.46
CA ALA A 125 36.85 46.08 -28.31
C ALA A 125 37.74 46.68 -29.41
N MET A 126 39.02 46.95 -29.12
CA MET A 126 40.00 47.38 -30.14
C MET A 126 40.32 46.29 -31.17
N ALA A 127 40.11 45.00 -30.82
CA ALA A 127 40.18 43.88 -31.74
C ALA A 127 38.86 43.68 -32.56
N GLY A 128 37.89 44.56 -32.42
CA GLY A 128 36.63 44.53 -33.15
C GLY A 128 35.49 43.73 -32.46
N GLN A 129 35.71 43.30 -31.22
CA GLN A 129 34.77 42.47 -30.49
C GLN A 129 34.02 43.28 -29.40
N ALA A 130 32.72 43.45 -29.56
CA ALA A 130 31.91 43.94 -28.48
C ALA A 130 31.89 42.90 -27.35
N ASN A 131 32.03 43.32 -26.11
CA ASN A 131 32.21 42.44 -24.98
C ASN A 131 31.66 42.99 -23.67
N ILE A 132 31.53 42.09 -22.69
CA ILE A 132 31.10 42.37 -21.33
C ILE A 132 32.25 41.97 -20.41
N SER A 133 32.66 42.83 -19.51
CA SER A 133 33.73 42.53 -18.57
C SER A 133 33.19 41.77 -17.34
N ASP A 134 34.03 41.00 -16.68
CA ASP A 134 33.79 40.63 -15.28
C ASP A 134 33.66 41.88 -14.41
N PRO A 135 33.03 41.78 -13.22
CA PRO A 135 33.06 42.88 -12.25
C PRO A 135 34.49 43.28 -11.94
N LEU A 136 34.81 44.51 -12.16
CA LEU A 136 36.16 45.04 -11.96
C LEU A 136 36.13 46.36 -11.16
N VAL A 137 37.21 46.66 -10.48
CA VAL A 137 37.35 47.90 -9.73
C VAL A 137 37.41 49.10 -10.71
N SER A 138 36.43 50.00 -10.57
CA SER A 138 36.30 51.19 -11.36
C SER A 138 37.44 52.18 -11.07
N LYS A 139 38.09 52.69 -12.13
CA LYS A 139 39.12 53.74 -12.00
C LYS A 139 38.51 55.12 -11.62
N VAL A 140 37.18 55.24 -11.65
CA VAL A 140 36.50 56.52 -11.39
C VAL A 140 36.12 56.66 -9.93
N ASN A 141 35.48 55.65 -9.34
CA ASN A 141 34.94 55.71 -7.98
C ASN A 141 35.44 54.59 -7.05
N GLY A 142 36.26 53.61 -7.56
CA GLY A 142 36.76 52.51 -6.79
C GLY A 142 35.75 51.39 -6.49
N GLU A 143 34.52 51.49 -7.00
CA GLU A 143 33.46 50.46 -6.82
C GLU A 143 33.57 49.35 -7.88
N LEU A 144 33.08 48.15 -7.54
CA LEU A 144 32.96 47.08 -8.49
C LEU A 144 31.89 47.46 -9.55
N SER A 145 32.27 47.32 -10.80
CA SER A 145 31.43 47.66 -11.95
C SER A 145 31.62 46.68 -13.08
N ILE A 146 30.55 46.33 -13.77
CA ILE A 146 30.58 45.61 -15.04
C ILE A 146 30.62 46.64 -16.16
N ILE A 147 31.44 46.37 -17.17
CA ILE A 147 31.59 47.23 -18.34
C ILE A 147 31.01 46.50 -19.55
N VAL A 148 30.16 47.18 -20.31
CA VAL A 148 29.77 46.75 -21.66
C VAL A 148 30.47 47.64 -22.65
N ALA A 149 31.35 47.08 -23.49
CA ALA A 149 32.21 47.79 -24.38
C ALA A 149 32.03 47.36 -25.84
N ALA A 150 32.14 48.32 -26.76
CA ALA A 150 32.06 48.03 -28.18
C ALA A 150 33.09 48.88 -28.96
N PRO A 151 33.54 48.42 -30.14
CA PRO A 151 34.33 49.20 -31.04
C PRO A 151 33.65 50.50 -31.43
N LEU A 152 34.39 51.62 -31.39
CA LEU A 152 33.97 52.89 -31.95
C LEU A 152 34.49 52.98 -33.38
N TRP A 153 33.63 52.83 -34.37
CA TRP A 153 33.96 52.74 -35.76
C TRP A 153 34.19 54.10 -36.38
N LYS A 154 35.27 54.25 -37.11
CA LYS A 154 35.56 55.50 -37.82
C LYS A 154 34.40 55.86 -38.78
N ASP A 155 33.95 57.13 -38.75
CA ASP A 155 32.82 57.63 -39.52
C ASP A 155 31.54 56.81 -39.38
N GLY A 156 31.38 56.04 -38.24
CA GLY A 156 30.21 55.20 -37.96
C GLY A 156 30.05 54.00 -38.87
N ARG A 157 31.11 53.57 -39.55
CA ARG A 157 31.05 52.42 -40.49
C ARG A 157 31.59 51.12 -39.87
N PRO A 158 30.74 50.17 -39.51
CA PRO A 158 31.17 48.90 -38.93
C PRO A 158 32.14 48.14 -39.81
N ASN A 159 33.04 47.37 -39.19
CA ASN A 159 34.03 46.53 -39.82
C ASN A 159 35.07 47.33 -40.71
N THR A 160 35.27 48.60 -40.38
CA THR A 160 36.30 49.41 -41.00
C THR A 160 37.43 49.67 -39.99
N THR A 161 37.93 50.92 -39.92
CA THR A 161 38.97 51.30 -38.94
C THR A 161 38.32 51.61 -37.59
N ILE A 162 38.88 51.02 -36.51
CA ILE A 162 38.46 51.29 -35.14
C ILE A 162 39.15 52.60 -34.68
N ALA A 163 38.38 53.56 -34.31
CA ALA A 163 38.81 54.90 -33.84
C ALA A 163 38.93 54.98 -32.32
N GLY A 164 38.51 53.95 -31.62
CA GLY A 164 38.54 53.88 -30.18
C GLY A 164 37.51 52.87 -29.65
N VAL A 165 37.11 52.99 -28.39
CA VAL A 165 36.15 52.15 -27.74
C VAL A 165 35.09 52.99 -27.05
N VAL A 166 33.84 52.67 -27.21
CA VAL A 166 32.73 53.19 -26.39
C VAL A 166 32.35 52.15 -25.33
N PHE A 167 32.16 52.62 -24.14
CA PHE A 167 31.69 51.72 -23.08
C PHE A 167 30.60 52.35 -22.22
N PHE A 168 29.74 51.51 -21.66
CA PHE A 168 28.76 51.86 -20.66
C PHE A 168 28.92 51.03 -19.42
N VAL A 169 28.50 51.59 -18.28
CA VAL A 169 28.49 50.91 -16.98
C VAL A 169 27.02 50.74 -16.58
N PRO A 170 26.48 49.51 -16.60
CA PRO A 170 25.18 49.26 -16.04
C PRO A 170 25.11 49.65 -14.55
N GLN A 171 23.91 49.73 -13.99
CA GLN A 171 23.77 49.91 -12.54
C GLN A 171 24.49 48.76 -11.82
N SER A 172 25.27 49.07 -10.79
CA SER A 172 26.08 48.08 -10.07
C SER A 172 25.24 46.98 -9.39
N THR A 173 23.95 47.23 -9.17
CA THR A 173 23.03 46.31 -8.49
C THR A 173 22.32 45.36 -9.42
N PHE A 174 22.36 45.55 -10.78
CA PHE A 174 21.45 44.84 -11.68
C PHE A 174 21.55 43.31 -11.61
N LEU A 175 22.76 42.74 -11.47
CA LEU A 175 22.93 41.28 -11.29
C LEU A 175 22.36 40.83 -9.95
N ASN A 176 22.68 41.57 -8.89
CA ASN A 176 22.19 41.24 -7.55
C ASN A 176 20.66 41.44 -7.45
N ASP A 177 20.09 42.41 -8.16
CA ASP A 177 18.65 42.64 -8.23
C ASP A 177 17.93 41.42 -8.89
N ILE A 178 18.53 40.81 -9.91
CA ILE A 178 18.00 39.60 -10.53
C ILE A 178 18.18 38.42 -9.59
N VAL A 179 19.37 38.20 -9.06
CA VAL A 179 19.70 37.10 -8.15
C VAL A 179 18.83 37.12 -6.89
N SER A 180 18.66 38.30 -6.29
CA SER A 180 17.85 38.47 -5.08
C SER A 180 16.36 38.25 -5.27
N GLN A 181 15.84 38.35 -6.50
CA GLN A 181 14.45 38.04 -6.81
C GLN A 181 14.19 36.52 -7.01
N VAL A 182 15.23 35.73 -7.13
CA VAL A 182 15.10 34.28 -7.35
C VAL A 182 14.97 33.56 -6.02
N HIS A 183 13.73 33.38 -5.58
CA HIS A 183 13.35 32.65 -4.39
C HIS A 183 12.45 31.48 -4.74
N ILE A 184 12.81 30.29 -4.29
CA ILE A 184 12.01 29.06 -4.43
C ILE A 184 11.62 28.47 -3.07
N SER A 185 12.29 28.90 -2.02
CA SER A 185 11.99 28.62 -0.61
C SER A 185 12.60 29.72 0.27
N ASP A 186 12.22 29.76 1.53
CA ASP A 186 12.70 30.78 2.49
C ASP A 186 14.22 30.76 2.67
N ASN A 187 14.86 29.59 2.54
CA ASN A 187 16.30 29.41 2.70
C ASN A 187 17.00 29.13 1.35
N SER A 188 16.34 29.38 0.22
CA SER A 188 16.98 29.30 -1.10
C SER A 188 17.85 30.51 -1.36
N ALA A 189 18.94 30.30 -2.09
CA ALA A 189 19.84 31.33 -2.53
C ALA A 189 20.18 31.15 -4.02
N ALA A 190 20.27 32.23 -4.76
CA ALA A 190 20.82 32.21 -6.09
C ALA A 190 22.14 33.01 -6.11
N TYR A 191 23.04 32.63 -6.98
CA TYR A 191 24.30 33.31 -7.20
C TYR A 191 24.80 33.06 -8.63
N ALA A 192 25.73 33.90 -9.08
CA ALA A 192 26.41 33.73 -10.36
C ALA A 192 27.92 33.71 -10.16
N ILE A 193 28.60 32.95 -11.03
CA ILE A 193 30.07 32.84 -11.07
C ILE A 193 30.57 33.14 -12.46
N ASN A 194 31.81 33.65 -12.56
CA ASN A 194 32.51 33.83 -13.82
C ASN A 194 33.30 32.58 -14.29
N SER A 195 33.99 32.69 -15.42
CA SER A 195 34.83 31.64 -16.00
C SER A 195 35.97 31.16 -15.07
N ASP A 196 36.43 32.03 -14.17
CA ASP A 196 37.49 31.70 -13.20
C ASP A 196 36.97 31.10 -11.90
N GLY A 197 35.64 31.00 -11.74
CA GLY A 197 34.98 30.45 -10.54
C GLY A 197 34.74 31.46 -9.42
N TYR A 198 35.03 32.75 -9.65
CA TYR A 198 34.72 33.79 -8.68
C TYR A 198 33.22 34.14 -8.70
N THR A 199 32.67 34.33 -7.52
CA THR A 199 31.29 34.83 -7.39
C THR A 199 31.18 36.25 -7.93
N ILE A 200 30.25 36.45 -8.88
CA ILE A 200 30.02 37.78 -9.53
C ILE A 200 28.68 38.40 -9.14
N ALA A 201 27.78 37.63 -8.58
CA ALA A 201 26.52 38.06 -7.97
C ALA A 201 26.09 37.15 -6.86
N ASP A 202 25.67 37.68 -5.74
CA ASP A 202 25.18 36.95 -4.56
C ASP A 202 24.36 37.93 -3.70
N ASN A 203 23.46 37.39 -2.90
CA ASN A 203 22.76 38.18 -1.87
C ASN A 203 23.75 38.71 -0.79
N THR A 204 24.89 38.06 -0.60
CA THR A 204 25.97 38.54 0.26
C THR A 204 27.02 39.29 -0.56
N THR A 205 26.92 40.61 -0.56
CA THR A 205 27.77 41.45 -1.41
C THR A 205 29.28 41.30 -1.12
N GLY A 206 29.67 40.90 0.08
CA GLY A 206 31.07 40.65 0.45
C GLY A 206 31.75 39.48 -0.26
N THR A 207 30.98 38.59 -0.89
CA THR A 207 31.50 37.42 -1.64
C THR A 207 31.91 37.78 -3.08
N ILE A 208 31.42 38.91 -3.61
CA ILE A 208 31.60 39.27 -5.01
C ILE A 208 33.09 39.55 -5.28
N MET A 209 33.66 38.86 -6.25
CA MET A 209 35.07 38.86 -6.66
C MET A 209 36.09 38.54 -5.54
N THR A 210 35.60 38.00 -4.42
CA THR A 210 36.44 37.56 -3.29
C THR A 210 36.32 36.07 -3.00
N GLN A 211 35.17 35.50 -3.25
CA GLN A 211 34.90 34.07 -3.01
C GLN A 211 35.13 33.27 -4.29
N ASN A 212 35.90 32.17 -4.14
CA ASN A 212 36.05 31.11 -5.13
C ASN A 212 35.99 29.77 -4.43
N ILE A 213 34.86 29.11 -4.57
CA ILE A 213 34.60 27.81 -3.90
C ILE A 213 35.58 26.70 -4.35
N GLU A 214 36.05 26.73 -5.59
CA GLU A 214 37.03 25.75 -6.09
C GLU A 214 38.39 25.91 -5.39
N GLU A 215 38.80 27.15 -5.11
CA GLU A 215 40.02 27.43 -4.36
C GLU A 215 39.84 27.12 -2.85
N GLU A 216 38.73 27.51 -2.26
CA GLU A 216 38.41 27.23 -0.86
C GLU A 216 38.36 25.72 -0.56
N ALA A 217 37.82 24.93 -1.51
CA ALA A 217 37.74 23.47 -1.40
C ALA A 217 39.10 22.77 -1.31
N LYS A 218 40.20 23.46 -1.69
CA LYS A 218 41.56 22.88 -1.53
C LYS A 218 41.97 22.80 -0.04
N SER A 219 41.40 23.65 0.80
CA SER A 219 41.65 23.68 2.25
C SER A 219 40.47 23.12 3.06
N ASP A 220 39.24 23.14 2.53
CA ASP A 220 38.04 22.61 3.16
C ASP A 220 37.36 21.53 2.31
N SER A 221 37.59 20.30 2.67
CA SER A 221 37.03 19.14 1.96
C SER A 221 35.49 19.08 1.97
N SER A 222 34.82 19.78 2.89
CA SER A 222 33.36 19.84 2.92
C SER A 222 32.77 20.53 1.70
N LEU A 223 33.55 21.42 1.05
CA LEU A 223 33.18 22.15 -0.15
C LEU A 223 33.43 21.37 -1.45
N ALA A 224 34.06 20.20 -1.39
CA ALA A 224 34.48 19.46 -2.59
C ALA A 224 33.35 19.16 -3.58
N ARG A 225 32.17 18.81 -3.07
CA ARG A 225 30.99 18.58 -3.95
C ARG A 225 30.47 19.88 -4.58
N LEU A 226 30.44 20.97 -3.85
CA LEU A 226 30.03 22.27 -4.38
C LEU A 226 31.06 22.78 -5.38
N ALA A 227 32.35 22.62 -5.13
CA ALA A 227 33.41 22.93 -6.07
C ALA A 227 33.28 22.13 -7.40
N ALA A 228 32.93 20.84 -7.32
CA ALA A 228 32.66 20.04 -8.51
C ALA A 228 31.46 20.58 -9.31
N ILE A 229 30.43 21.11 -8.66
CA ILE A 229 29.31 21.79 -9.32
C ILE A 229 29.80 23.07 -10.02
N HIS A 230 30.60 23.91 -9.35
CA HIS A 230 31.19 25.11 -9.95
C HIS A 230 32.04 24.76 -11.19
N GLY A 231 32.82 23.68 -11.14
CA GLY A 231 33.56 23.17 -12.29
C GLY A 231 32.68 22.79 -13.49
N LYS A 232 31.44 22.29 -13.26
CA LYS A 232 30.46 22.05 -14.33
C LYS A 232 29.89 23.36 -14.89
N ILE A 233 29.56 24.30 -14.01
CA ILE A 233 29.06 25.63 -14.41
C ILE A 233 30.05 26.32 -15.32
N ARG A 234 31.33 26.37 -14.96
CA ARG A 234 32.41 26.96 -15.75
C ARG A 234 32.61 26.30 -17.12
N LYS A 235 32.25 25.01 -17.25
CA LYS A 235 32.25 24.29 -18.54
C LYS A 235 31.02 24.60 -19.40
N GLY A 236 30.10 25.45 -18.92
CA GLY A 236 28.86 25.79 -19.62
C GLY A 236 27.82 24.68 -19.54
N GLU A 237 27.92 23.76 -18.58
CA GLU A 237 26.95 22.71 -18.39
C GLU A 237 25.71 23.25 -17.65
N SER A 238 24.53 22.75 -18.04
CA SER A 238 23.29 22.92 -17.27
C SER A 238 23.00 21.64 -16.51
N GLY A 239 22.59 21.76 -15.25
CA GLY A 239 22.40 20.56 -14.44
C GLY A 239 21.64 20.76 -13.16
N PHE A 240 21.52 19.61 -12.46
CA PHE A 240 20.96 19.53 -11.11
C PHE A 240 21.80 18.51 -10.34
N ASP A 241 22.28 18.91 -9.18
CA ASP A 241 23.10 18.08 -8.30
C ASP A 241 22.66 18.23 -6.85
N LYS A 242 23.03 17.24 -6.01
CA LYS A 242 22.85 17.29 -4.57
C LYS A 242 24.20 17.37 -3.90
N TYR A 243 24.31 18.23 -2.90
CA TYR A 243 25.52 18.37 -2.10
C TYR A 243 25.17 18.55 -0.63
N GLU A 244 26.14 18.37 0.23
CA GLU A 244 26.01 18.57 1.67
C GLU A 244 27.05 19.56 2.13
N ILE A 245 26.62 20.52 2.94
CA ILE A 245 27.49 21.48 3.60
C ILE A 245 27.03 21.69 5.03
N ASN A 246 27.95 21.61 5.98
CA ASN A 246 27.69 21.76 7.43
C ASN A 246 26.56 20.83 7.93
N GLY A 247 26.48 19.57 7.42
CA GLY A 247 25.44 18.61 7.78
C GLY A 247 24.05 18.89 7.16
N VAL A 248 23.92 19.92 6.31
CA VAL A 248 22.68 20.25 5.62
C VAL A 248 22.75 19.78 4.17
N GLN A 249 21.83 18.89 3.80
CA GLN A 249 21.67 18.50 2.40
C GLN A 249 21.00 19.61 1.60
N LYS A 250 21.67 20.06 0.54
CA LYS A 250 21.18 21.08 -0.40
C LYS A 250 21.07 20.55 -1.82
N LEU A 251 20.17 21.15 -2.53
CA LEU A 251 19.96 20.96 -3.97
C LEU A 251 20.61 22.13 -4.69
N ALA A 252 21.22 21.89 -5.85
CA ALA A 252 21.73 22.92 -6.71
C ALA A 252 21.28 22.69 -8.16
N ALA A 253 20.63 23.67 -8.75
CA ALA A 253 20.41 23.70 -10.18
C ALA A 253 21.24 24.84 -10.78
N TYR A 254 21.80 24.62 -11.96
CA TYR A 254 22.70 25.59 -12.58
C TYR A 254 22.50 25.63 -14.09
N SER A 255 22.79 26.83 -14.67
CA SER A 255 22.66 27.09 -16.09
C SER A 255 23.71 28.12 -16.52
N PRO A 256 24.31 28.02 -17.71
CA PRO A 256 25.19 29.03 -18.24
C PRO A 256 24.38 30.33 -18.59
N ILE A 257 25.05 31.46 -18.51
CA ILE A 257 24.52 32.76 -18.94
C ILE A 257 25.00 33.01 -20.37
N ALA A 258 24.11 32.88 -21.34
CA ALA A 258 24.45 33.05 -22.76
C ALA A 258 24.97 34.47 -23.06
N GLY A 259 25.88 34.58 -24.03
CA GLY A 259 26.45 35.86 -24.46
C GLY A 259 27.49 36.45 -23.50
N THR A 260 27.91 35.71 -22.50
CA THR A 260 29.00 36.06 -21.58
C THR A 260 30.23 35.15 -21.79
N ASP A 261 31.36 35.58 -21.24
CA ASP A 261 32.60 34.82 -21.32
C ASP A 261 32.67 33.74 -20.24
N GLY A 262 31.74 32.73 -20.33
CA GLY A 262 31.70 31.59 -19.44
C GLY A 262 31.05 31.83 -18.07
N TRP A 263 30.17 32.84 -17.96
CA TRP A 263 29.42 33.01 -16.73
C TRP A 263 28.31 31.93 -16.58
N GLY A 264 28.02 31.59 -15.34
CA GLY A 264 26.89 30.72 -15.04
C GLY A 264 26.21 31.11 -13.75
N MET A 265 24.94 30.74 -13.65
CA MET A 265 24.10 30.99 -12.50
C MET A 265 23.72 29.67 -11.83
N ALA A 266 23.65 29.67 -10.51
CA ALA A 266 23.15 28.56 -9.73
C ALA A 266 22.08 29.02 -8.73
N ILE A 267 21.12 28.14 -8.46
CA ILE A 267 20.14 28.28 -7.40
C ILE A 267 20.35 27.10 -6.45
N THR A 268 20.47 27.40 -5.17
CA THR A 268 20.60 26.37 -4.11
C THR A 268 19.48 26.48 -3.10
N ALA A 269 19.03 25.33 -2.58
CA ALA A 269 18.03 25.29 -1.53
C ALA A 269 18.22 24.06 -0.64
N PRO A 270 17.97 24.19 0.68
CA PRO A 270 17.96 23.04 1.57
C PRO A 270 16.87 22.03 1.18
N THR A 271 17.19 20.76 1.17
CA THR A 271 16.20 19.70 0.89
C THR A 271 15.07 19.72 1.92
N SER A 272 15.35 20.10 3.16
CA SER A 272 14.36 20.19 4.25
C SER A 272 13.19 21.14 3.93
N ASP A 273 13.45 22.22 3.18
CA ASP A 273 12.41 23.21 2.87
C ASP A 273 11.26 22.63 2.06
N PHE A 274 11.54 21.58 1.30
CA PHE A 274 10.55 20.94 0.41
C PHE A 274 10.00 19.61 0.99
N MET A 275 10.70 19.02 1.96
CA MET A 275 10.33 17.72 2.50
C MET A 275 9.25 17.79 3.57
N GLY A 276 8.93 18.95 4.14
CA GLY A 276 7.97 19.08 5.22
C GLY A 276 6.59 18.51 4.88
N ALA A 277 6.02 18.91 3.75
CA ALA A 277 4.73 18.41 3.28
C ALA A 277 4.78 16.90 2.95
N THR A 278 5.89 16.44 2.35
CA THR A 278 6.11 15.03 2.02
C THR A 278 6.21 14.17 3.28
N LEU A 279 6.96 14.60 4.29
CA LEU A 279 7.08 13.89 5.57
C LEU A 279 5.74 13.85 6.31
N THR A 280 4.99 14.93 6.29
CA THR A 280 3.63 14.96 6.86
C THR A 280 2.70 13.98 6.13
N SER A 281 2.73 13.94 4.80
CA SER A 281 1.96 13.01 3.98
C SER A 281 2.36 11.55 4.28
N ILE A 282 3.65 11.26 4.42
CA ILE A 282 4.15 9.94 4.82
C ILE A 282 3.63 9.58 6.21
N GLY A 283 3.70 10.51 7.16
CA GLY A 283 3.20 10.32 8.53
C GLY A 283 1.70 9.97 8.57
N ILE A 284 0.88 10.71 7.80
CA ILE A 284 -0.55 10.44 7.66
C ILE A 284 -0.78 9.06 7.04
N THR A 285 -0.05 8.72 5.98
CA THR A 285 -0.14 7.41 5.32
C THR A 285 0.20 6.28 6.29
N CYS A 286 1.28 6.40 7.05
CA CYS A 286 1.64 5.41 8.08
C CYS A 286 0.56 5.29 9.16
N ALA A 287 -0.01 6.39 9.64
CA ALA A 287 -1.09 6.38 10.62
C ALA A 287 -2.34 5.66 10.08
N LEU A 288 -2.74 5.94 8.83
CA LEU A 288 -3.86 5.28 8.16
C LEU A 288 -3.60 3.77 7.97
N LEU A 289 -2.37 3.37 7.64
CA LEU A 289 -1.98 1.95 7.53
C LEU A 289 -2.13 1.23 8.87
N VAL A 290 -1.68 1.84 9.96
CA VAL A 290 -1.81 1.27 11.32
C VAL A 290 -3.29 1.14 11.72
N ILE A 291 -4.10 2.18 11.51
CA ILE A 291 -5.54 2.15 11.81
C ILE A 291 -6.24 1.07 10.99
N SER A 292 -5.94 0.99 9.68
CA SER A 292 -6.52 -0.03 8.78
C SER A 292 -6.12 -1.44 9.20
N LEU A 293 -4.89 -1.65 9.66
CA LEU A 293 -4.41 -2.94 10.17
C LEU A 293 -5.17 -3.35 11.45
N ILE A 294 -5.34 -2.44 12.40
CA ILE A 294 -6.09 -2.70 13.62
C ILE A 294 -7.55 -3.06 13.29
N ALA A 295 -8.19 -2.29 12.41
CA ALA A 295 -9.56 -2.56 11.97
C ALA A 295 -9.66 -3.93 11.28
N ALA A 296 -8.73 -4.27 10.41
CA ALA A 296 -8.71 -5.55 9.71
C ALA A 296 -8.55 -6.75 10.66
N VAL A 297 -7.65 -6.64 11.65
CA VAL A 297 -7.47 -7.67 12.68
C VAL A 297 -8.74 -7.82 13.54
N ALA A 298 -9.39 -6.71 13.91
CA ALA A 298 -10.63 -6.74 14.67
C ALA A 298 -11.76 -7.43 13.88
N ILE A 299 -11.92 -7.09 12.59
CA ILE A 299 -12.89 -7.72 11.69
C ILE A 299 -12.58 -9.21 11.52
N ALA A 300 -11.32 -9.56 11.27
CA ALA A 300 -10.89 -10.95 11.13
C ALA A 300 -11.18 -11.76 12.41
N TYR A 301 -10.92 -11.19 13.58
CA TYR A 301 -11.23 -11.82 14.86
C TYR A 301 -12.75 -12.01 15.04
N TRP A 302 -13.54 -11.00 14.74
CA TRP A 302 -14.99 -11.07 14.81
C TRP A 302 -15.58 -12.15 13.88
N LEU A 303 -15.13 -12.19 12.61
CA LEU A 303 -15.53 -13.22 11.65
C LEU A 303 -15.11 -14.62 12.10
N ALA A 304 -13.85 -14.77 12.52
CA ALA A 304 -13.31 -16.03 12.98
C ALA A 304 -14.07 -16.57 14.20
N LYS A 305 -14.55 -15.69 15.08
CA LYS A 305 -15.42 -16.07 16.22
C LYS A 305 -16.83 -16.43 15.75
N LYS A 306 -17.41 -15.64 14.82
CA LYS A 306 -18.78 -15.84 14.34
C LYS A 306 -18.96 -17.11 13.51
N ILE A 307 -17.92 -17.54 12.78
CA ILE A 307 -17.96 -18.76 11.95
C ILE A 307 -17.34 -19.94 12.68
N GLY A 308 -16.17 -19.76 13.29
CA GLY A 308 -15.41 -20.85 13.86
C GLY A 308 -16.02 -21.47 15.11
N ASN A 309 -16.65 -20.69 15.99
CA ASN A 309 -17.28 -21.20 17.20
C ASN A 309 -18.50 -22.10 16.91
N PRO A 310 -19.48 -21.71 16.07
CA PRO A 310 -20.61 -22.57 15.70
C PRO A 310 -20.16 -23.91 15.11
N ILE A 311 -19.21 -23.89 14.20
CA ILE A 311 -18.69 -25.11 13.57
C ILE A 311 -18.03 -26.02 14.64
N HIS A 312 -17.25 -25.45 15.54
CA HIS A 312 -16.59 -26.21 16.61
C HIS A 312 -17.64 -26.88 17.51
N ILE A 313 -18.66 -26.14 17.94
CA ILE A 313 -19.75 -26.65 18.81
C ILE A 313 -20.50 -27.80 18.13
N CYS A 314 -20.87 -27.66 16.86
CA CYS A 314 -21.53 -28.71 16.11
C CYS A 314 -20.63 -29.94 15.95
N THR A 315 -19.33 -29.73 15.69
CA THR A 315 -18.35 -30.81 15.56
C THR A 315 -18.22 -31.58 16.87
N GLU A 316 -18.10 -30.93 18.03
CA GLU A 316 -18.06 -31.58 19.33
C GLU A 316 -19.36 -32.38 19.61
N ARG A 317 -20.51 -31.80 19.24
CA ARG A 317 -21.78 -32.51 19.44
C ARG A 317 -21.91 -33.75 18.58
N ILE A 318 -21.50 -33.67 17.30
CA ILE A 318 -21.50 -34.84 16.40
C ILE A 318 -20.51 -35.89 16.90
N GLN A 319 -19.35 -35.49 17.42
CA GLN A 319 -18.39 -36.41 18.01
C GLN A 319 -19.01 -37.17 19.22
N LYS A 320 -19.65 -36.44 20.15
CA LYS A 320 -20.37 -37.09 21.28
C LYS A 320 -21.47 -38.02 20.81
N LEU A 321 -22.20 -37.64 19.73
CA LEU A 321 -23.19 -38.53 19.13
C LEU A 321 -22.55 -39.84 18.60
N SER A 322 -21.37 -39.75 17.98
CA SER A 322 -20.62 -40.92 17.51
C SER A 322 -20.10 -41.82 18.64
N GLU A 323 -19.95 -41.26 19.83
CA GLU A 323 -19.58 -41.97 21.07
C GLU A 323 -20.82 -42.54 21.81
N GLY A 324 -22.02 -42.37 21.23
CA GLY A 324 -23.27 -42.92 21.80
C GLY A 324 -24.01 -41.96 22.74
N ASP A 325 -23.55 -40.74 22.92
CA ASP A 325 -24.25 -39.75 23.76
C ASP A 325 -25.47 -39.16 23.02
N LEU A 326 -26.62 -39.72 23.28
CA LEU A 326 -27.92 -39.25 22.74
C LEU A 326 -28.61 -38.23 23.63
N LYS A 327 -28.15 -38.04 24.90
CA LYS A 327 -28.86 -37.23 25.90
C LYS A 327 -28.37 -35.80 26.00
N SER A 328 -27.13 -35.50 25.61
CA SER A 328 -26.60 -34.14 25.64
C SER A 328 -27.35 -33.24 24.69
N GLN A 329 -27.74 -32.08 25.18
CA GLN A 329 -28.45 -31.07 24.37
C GLN A 329 -27.62 -30.55 23.21
N VAL A 330 -28.24 -30.39 22.05
CA VAL A 330 -27.65 -29.70 20.90
C VAL A 330 -27.75 -28.19 21.13
N PRO A 331 -26.61 -27.46 21.16
CA PRO A 331 -26.64 -26.02 21.34
C PRO A 331 -27.36 -25.31 20.18
N VAL A 332 -28.31 -24.46 20.50
CA VAL A 332 -29.07 -23.69 19.50
C VAL A 332 -28.24 -22.49 19.03
N ILE A 333 -27.91 -22.43 17.76
CA ILE A 333 -27.20 -21.33 17.14
C ILE A 333 -28.20 -20.50 16.34
N HIS A 334 -28.49 -19.29 16.82
CA HIS A 334 -29.38 -18.34 16.18
C HIS A 334 -28.66 -17.59 15.04
N SER A 335 -28.45 -18.24 13.92
CA SER A 335 -27.92 -17.65 12.69
C SER A 335 -28.81 -18.03 11.52
N LYS A 336 -28.94 -17.11 10.53
CA LYS A 336 -29.68 -17.37 9.29
C LYS A 336 -28.80 -17.90 8.15
N ASP A 337 -27.51 -18.04 8.40
CA ASP A 337 -26.52 -18.55 7.46
C ASP A 337 -26.32 -20.09 7.56
N GLU A 338 -25.30 -20.58 6.88
CA GLU A 338 -24.93 -22.01 6.86
C GLU A 338 -24.62 -22.55 8.25
N THR A 339 -24.15 -21.72 9.18
CA THR A 339 -23.83 -22.15 10.55
C THR A 339 -25.11 -22.46 11.36
N GLY A 340 -26.15 -21.66 11.16
CA GLY A 340 -27.46 -21.93 11.74
C GLY A 340 -28.11 -23.18 11.16
N ARG A 341 -28.00 -23.36 9.83
CA ARG A 341 -28.49 -24.57 9.16
C ARG A 341 -27.74 -25.82 9.62
N LEU A 342 -26.43 -25.72 9.84
CA LEU A 342 -25.64 -26.83 10.39
C LEU A 342 -26.09 -27.21 11.79
N SER A 343 -26.33 -26.24 12.67
CA SER A 343 -26.84 -26.49 14.03
C SER A 343 -28.19 -27.15 14.00
N GLU A 344 -29.11 -26.68 13.16
CA GLU A 344 -30.44 -27.28 13.02
C GLU A 344 -30.38 -28.71 12.46
N ALA A 345 -29.56 -28.95 11.43
CA ALA A 345 -29.36 -30.27 10.89
C ALA A 345 -28.77 -31.24 11.96
N THR A 346 -27.79 -30.75 12.74
CA THR A 346 -27.22 -31.53 13.85
C THR A 346 -28.29 -31.88 14.88
N ARG A 347 -29.17 -30.96 15.22
CA ARG A 347 -30.29 -31.14 16.13
C ARG A 347 -31.26 -32.21 15.60
N LEU A 348 -31.69 -32.06 14.37
CA LEU A 348 -32.64 -33.00 13.73
C LEU A 348 -32.06 -34.42 13.67
N ILE A 349 -30.78 -34.58 13.32
CA ILE A 349 -30.11 -35.86 13.32
C ILE A 349 -30.12 -36.47 14.72
N THR A 350 -29.71 -35.67 15.73
CA THR A 350 -29.65 -36.13 17.12
C THR A 350 -31.02 -36.56 17.65
N ASP A 351 -32.03 -35.73 17.44
CA ASP A 351 -33.40 -35.96 17.88
C ASP A 351 -33.99 -37.20 17.18
N SER A 352 -33.80 -37.34 15.86
CA SER A 352 -34.27 -38.49 15.08
C SER A 352 -33.66 -39.81 15.57
N ILE A 353 -32.32 -39.83 15.70
CA ILE A 353 -31.61 -41.04 16.18
C ILE A 353 -32.02 -41.36 17.61
N SER A 354 -32.11 -40.36 18.50
CA SER A 354 -32.52 -40.53 19.87
C SER A 354 -33.91 -41.15 19.98
N ASN A 355 -34.87 -40.63 19.23
CA ASN A 355 -36.25 -41.09 19.22
C ASN A 355 -36.35 -42.54 18.66
N ILE A 356 -35.64 -42.87 17.59
CA ILE A 356 -35.58 -44.22 17.03
C ILE A 356 -35.00 -45.21 18.05
N ILE A 357 -33.87 -44.86 18.68
CA ILE A 357 -33.23 -45.73 19.68
C ILE A 357 -34.14 -45.91 20.89
N ASN A 358 -34.79 -44.85 21.39
CA ASN A 358 -35.74 -44.95 22.50
C ASN A 358 -36.95 -45.82 22.15
N ASP A 359 -37.50 -45.72 20.93
CA ASP A 359 -38.63 -46.52 20.45
C ASP A 359 -38.22 -48.01 20.34
N ILE A 360 -37.01 -48.29 19.84
CA ILE A 360 -36.47 -49.66 19.81
C ILE A 360 -36.31 -50.23 21.23
N ASP A 361 -35.69 -49.45 22.14
CA ASP A 361 -35.48 -49.85 23.53
C ASP A 361 -36.83 -50.12 24.23
N TRP A 362 -37.79 -49.25 24.07
CA TRP A 362 -39.15 -49.45 24.57
C TRP A 362 -39.80 -50.71 23.99
N GLY A 363 -39.74 -50.91 22.67
CA GLY A 363 -40.30 -52.06 22.00
C GLY A 363 -39.67 -53.36 22.48
N LEU A 364 -38.33 -53.44 22.55
CA LEU A 364 -37.63 -54.60 23.06
C LEU A 364 -37.90 -54.85 24.54
N SER A 365 -38.02 -53.81 25.34
CA SER A 365 -38.42 -53.90 26.76
C SER A 365 -39.82 -54.49 26.94
N GLN A 366 -40.82 -54.09 26.13
CA GLN A 366 -42.14 -54.65 26.13
C GLN A 366 -42.15 -56.11 25.72
N MET A 367 -41.38 -56.46 24.67
CA MET A 367 -41.21 -57.89 24.27
C MET A 367 -40.60 -58.75 25.38
N ALA A 368 -39.58 -58.21 26.05
CA ALA A 368 -38.94 -58.85 27.18
C ALA A 368 -39.90 -59.11 28.37
N ALA A 369 -40.85 -58.22 28.54
CA ALA A 369 -41.91 -58.34 29.53
C ALA A 369 -43.08 -59.25 29.08
N GLY A 370 -42.97 -59.85 27.89
CA GLY A 370 -44.00 -60.73 27.36
C GLY A 370 -45.16 -60.01 26.64
N ASN A 371 -45.06 -58.69 26.44
CA ASN A 371 -46.06 -57.92 25.69
C ASN A 371 -45.73 -57.84 24.22
N PHE A 372 -46.32 -58.69 23.40
CA PHE A 372 -46.13 -58.71 21.95
C PHE A 372 -47.25 -58.01 21.18
N ALA A 373 -48.22 -57.40 21.83
CA ALA A 373 -49.34 -56.64 21.23
C ALA A 373 -49.05 -55.16 21.24
N ILE A 374 -47.88 -54.76 20.73
CA ILE A 374 -47.41 -53.34 20.72
C ILE A 374 -47.24 -52.85 19.29
N THR A 375 -47.28 -51.49 19.16
CA THR A 375 -47.00 -50.78 17.92
C THR A 375 -45.98 -49.70 18.21
N SER A 376 -45.00 -49.45 17.29
CA SER A 376 -44.01 -48.35 17.43
C SER A 376 -44.71 -47.02 17.68
N GLN A 377 -44.18 -46.24 18.65
CA GLN A 377 -44.69 -44.91 19.01
C GLN A 377 -44.10 -43.81 18.07
N SER A 378 -43.07 -44.14 17.31
CA SER A 378 -42.32 -43.20 16.45
C SER A 378 -42.24 -43.68 15.01
N GLN A 379 -43.27 -44.30 14.49
CA GLN A 379 -43.28 -44.97 13.16
C GLN A 379 -42.94 -43.98 12.03
N ASP A 380 -43.29 -42.68 12.11
CA ASP A 380 -43.03 -41.62 11.14
C ASP A 380 -41.52 -41.28 11.04
N LEU A 381 -40.72 -41.60 12.01
CA LEU A 381 -39.26 -41.35 12.03
C LEU A 381 -38.44 -42.39 11.29
N TYR A 382 -39.02 -43.57 11.01
CA TYR A 382 -38.36 -44.64 10.28
C TYR A 382 -38.43 -44.40 8.77
N VAL A 383 -37.70 -43.34 8.32
CA VAL A 383 -37.64 -42.96 6.91
C VAL A 383 -36.34 -43.45 6.25
N GLY A 384 -36.35 -43.64 4.91
CA GLY A 384 -35.18 -44.10 4.19
C GLY A 384 -34.63 -45.41 4.70
N ASP A 385 -33.32 -45.47 4.99
CA ASP A 385 -32.60 -46.65 5.43
C ASP A 385 -32.95 -47.12 6.87
N PHE A 386 -33.71 -46.32 7.61
CA PHE A 386 -34.26 -46.75 8.93
C PHE A 386 -35.50 -47.61 8.79
N LYS A 387 -36.24 -47.55 7.67
CA LYS A 387 -37.48 -48.28 7.45
C LYS A 387 -37.33 -49.82 7.59
N PRO A 388 -36.28 -50.47 7.03
CA PRO A 388 -36.09 -51.89 7.21
C PRO A 388 -35.97 -52.33 8.68
N LEU A 389 -35.50 -51.44 9.58
CA LEU A 389 -35.38 -51.73 11.00
C LEU A 389 -36.76 -51.84 11.66
N SER A 390 -37.67 -50.90 11.40
CA SER A 390 -39.06 -50.95 11.85
C SER A 390 -39.79 -52.17 11.25
N ASP A 391 -39.63 -52.42 9.94
CA ASP A 391 -40.27 -53.57 9.27
C ASP A 391 -39.81 -54.90 9.88
N SER A 392 -38.51 -55.04 10.22
CA SER A 392 -37.97 -56.24 10.85
C SER A 392 -38.49 -56.42 12.27
N MET A 393 -38.57 -55.35 13.04
CA MET A 393 -39.14 -55.43 14.41
C MET A 393 -40.60 -55.82 14.37
N TYR A 394 -41.37 -55.26 13.42
CA TYR A 394 -42.78 -55.64 13.24
C TYR A 394 -42.96 -57.09 12.81
N LYS A 395 -42.06 -57.58 11.92
CA LYS A 395 -42.04 -58.98 11.52
C LYS A 395 -41.76 -59.94 12.70
N ILE A 396 -40.79 -59.59 13.56
CA ILE A 396 -40.47 -60.37 14.77
C ILE A 396 -41.71 -60.44 15.68
N LEU A 397 -42.34 -59.26 15.98
CA LEU A 397 -43.55 -59.23 16.80
C LEU A 397 -44.65 -60.13 16.24
N LYS A 398 -44.90 -60.06 14.92
CA LYS A 398 -45.95 -60.81 14.22
C LYS A 398 -45.66 -62.35 14.31
N GLU A 399 -44.42 -62.73 14.02
CA GLU A 399 -44.03 -64.17 14.04
C GLU A 399 -44.06 -64.72 15.44
N ILE A 400 -43.53 -64.05 16.48
CA ILE A 400 -43.57 -64.47 17.85
C ILE A 400 -45.01 -64.54 18.32
N SER A 401 -45.86 -63.56 18.03
CA SER A 401 -47.29 -63.62 18.37
C SER A 401 -48.01 -64.79 17.73
N ALA A 402 -47.66 -65.15 16.49
CA ALA A 402 -48.23 -66.35 15.82
C ALA A 402 -47.75 -67.62 16.47
N VAL A 403 -46.46 -67.76 16.83
CA VAL A 403 -45.94 -68.90 17.51
C VAL A 403 -46.63 -69.12 18.90
N LEU A 404 -46.75 -68.01 19.67
CA LEU A 404 -47.41 -68.06 20.97
C LEU A 404 -48.87 -68.49 20.85
N ARG A 405 -49.66 -67.97 19.86
CA ARG A 405 -51.01 -68.46 19.61
C ARG A 405 -51.07 -69.93 19.24
N ASN A 406 -50.12 -70.40 18.42
CA ASN A 406 -50.07 -71.81 18.08
C ASN A 406 -49.73 -72.73 19.31
N ILE A 407 -48.87 -72.21 20.22
CA ILE A 407 -48.58 -72.92 21.47
C ILE A 407 -49.82 -72.93 22.35
N ASP A 408 -50.50 -71.87 22.50
CA ASP A 408 -51.78 -71.77 23.28
C ASP A 408 -52.79 -72.69 22.70
N GLN A 409 -53.02 -72.68 21.39
CA GLN A 409 -53.94 -73.64 20.72
C GLN A 409 -53.49 -75.09 20.94
N SER A 410 -52.18 -75.38 20.85
CA SER A 410 -51.65 -76.69 21.08
C SER A 410 -51.84 -77.13 22.55
N ALA A 411 -51.62 -76.21 23.47
CA ALA A 411 -51.85 -76.46 24.89
C ALA A 411 -53.33 -76.79 25.21
N GLU A 412 -54.28 -76.05 24.60
CA GLU A 412 -55.72 -76.33 24.70
C GLU A 412 -56.06 -77.71 24.13
N GLN A 413 -55.45 -78.07 22.99
CA GLN A 413 -55.61 -79.41 22.41
C GLN A 413 -55.07 -80.47 23.31
N VAL A 414 -53.91 -80.29 23.92
CA VAL A 414 -53.33 -81.26 24.90
C VAL A 414 -54.20 -81.32 26.14
N ALA A 415 -54.70 -80.20 26.65
CA ALA A 415 -55.61 -80.15 27.78
C ALA A 415 -56.91 -80.93 27.48
N GLY A 416 -57.53 -80.68 26.36
CA GLY A 416 -58.72 -81.40 25.89
C GLY A 416 -58.45 -82.86 25.65
N GLY A 417 -57.31 -83.21 25.03
CA GLY A 417 -56.89 -84.63 24.94
C GLY A 417 -56.67 -85.30 26.26
N SER A 418 -56.11 -84.59 27.24
CA SER A 418 -55.91 -85.11 28.59
C SER A 418 -57.21 -85.37 29.32
N GLU A 419 -58.20 -84.46 29.15
CA GLU A 419 -59.56 -84.66 29.66
C GLU A 419 -60.22 -85.90 29.04
N GLN A 420 -60.06 -86.14 27.73
CA GLN A 420 -60.57 -87.29 27.03
C GLN A 420 -59.88 -88.57 27.56
N VAL A 421 -58.56 -88.56 27.75
CA VAL A 421 -57.82 -89.64 28.31
C VAL A 421 -58.28 -89.93 29.75
N ALA A 422 -58.50 -88.93 30.58
CA ALA A 422 -59.00 -89.09 31.95
C ALA A 422 -60.43 -89.68 31.95
N ALA A 423 -61.31 -89.18 31.08
CA ALA A 423 -62.65 -89.71 30.90
C ALA A 423 -62.65 -91.17 30.41
N GLY A 424 -61.75 -91.49 29.44
CA GLY A 424 -61.52 -92.83 28.95
C GLY A 424 -61.01 -93.82 30.03
N ALA A 425 -60.02 -93.30 30.83
CA ALA A 425 -59.51 -94.06 31.96
C ALA A 425 -60.58 -94.36 33.04
N GLN A 426 -61.45 -93.36 33.31
CA GLN A 426 -62.56 -93.51 34.24
C GLN A 426 -63.57 -94.53 33.72
N ALA A 427 -63.92 -94.44 32.42
CA ALA A 427 -64.83 -95.45 31.79
C ALA A 427 -64.21 -96.86 31.78
N LEU A 428 -62.91 -96.90 31.49
CA LEU A 428 -62.18 -98.23 31.54
C LEU A 428 -62.14 -98.78 32.95
N SER A 429 -61.92 -97.97 33.96
CA SER A 429 -61.94 -98.37 35.38
C SER A 429 -63.33 -98.88 35.77
N GLN A 430 -64.37 -98.19 35.36
CA GLN A 430 -65.73 -98.63 35.60
C GLN A 430 -66.07 -99.88 34.87
N GLY A 431 -65.68 -99.99 33.59
CA GLY A 431 -65.84 -101.20 32.82
C GLY A 431 -65.06 -102.40 33.39
N ALA A 432 -63.85 -102.14 33.90
CA ALA A 432 -63.06 -103.17 34.58
C ALA A 432 -63.73 -103.62 35.90
N THR A 433 -64.37 -102.68 36.64
CA THR A 433 -65.10 -103.01 37.87
C THR A 433 -66.37 -103.80 37.55
N GLU A 434 -67.12 -103.45 36.49
CA GLU A 434 -68.26 -104.18 36.00
C GLU A 434 -67.89 -105.60 35.51
N GLN A 435 -66.72 -105.67 34.77
CA GLN A 435 -66.20 -107.02 34.38
C GLN A 435 -65.78 -107.87 35.59
N ALA A 436 -65.12 -107.25 36.57
CA ALA A 436 -64.77 -107.96 37.78
C ALA A 436 -66.03 -108.50 38.53
N SER A 437 -67.04 -107.67 38.66
CA SER A 437 -68.36 -108.06 39.23
C SER A 437 -69.01 -109.22 38.44
N SER A 438 -68.96 -109.06 37.09
CA SER A 438 -69.52 -110.13 36.22
C SER A 438 -68.72 -111.46 36.31
N ILE A 439 -67.40 -111.33 36.48
CA ILE A 439 -66.53 -112.55 36.72
C ILE A 439 -66.84 -113.15 38.07
N GLU A 440 -67.08 -112.37 39.14
CA GLU A 440 -67.53 -112.85 40.45
C GLU A 440 -68.87 -113.55 40.36
N GLU A 441 -69.84 -112.98 39.63
CA GLU A 441 -71.14 -113.59 39.42
C GLU A 441 -71.03 -114.86 38.57
N LEU A 442 -70.18 -114.80 37.52
CA LEU A 442 -69.91 -116.05 36.79
C LEU A 442 -69.25 -117.13 37.65
N ALA A 443 -68.27 -116.78 38.51
CA ALA A 443 -67.63 -117.72 39.42
C ALA A 443 -68.62 -118.30 40.46
N ALA A 444 -69.51 -117.48 40.96
CA ALA A 444 -70.61 -117.86 41.80
C ALA A 444 -71.52 -118.84 41.07
N THR A 445 -71.89 -118.57 39.87
CA THR A 445 -72.73 -119.47 39.03
C THR A 445 -72.05 -120.75 38.68
N VAL A 446 -70.75 -120.74 38.36
CA VAL A 446 -69.94 -121.86 38.10
C VAL A 446 -69.84 -122.73 39.37
N ASN A 447 -69.69 -122.16 40.59
CA ASN A 447 -69.72 -122.88 41.88
C ASN A 447 -71.06 -123.46 42.13
N GLU A 448 -72.18 -122.78 41.83
CA GLU A 448 -73.51 -123.27 41.96
C GLU A 448 -73.76 -124.52 41.04
N ILE A 449 -73.27 -124.25 39.72
CA ILE A 449 -73.35 -125.40 38.78
C ILE A 449 -72.46 -126.65 39.28
N SER A 450 -71.27 -126.32 39.78
CA SER A 450 -70.43 -127.40 40.35
C SER A 450 -71.09 -128.10 41.54
N ASN A 451 -71.71 -127.29 42.41
CA ASN A 451 -72.47 -127.87 43.54
C ASN A 451 -73.69 -128.73 43.08
N HIS A 452 -74.33 -128.26 41.97
CA HIS A 452 -75.45 -129.04 41.39
C HIS A 452 -74.93 -130.28 40.70
N ILE A 453 -73.75 -130.36 40.14
CA ILE A 453 -73.14 -131.45 39.51
C ILE A 453 -72.77 -132.54 40.64
N ASP A 454 -72.15 -132.06 41.75
CA ASP A 454 -71.79 -132.88 42.88
C ASP A 454 -73.00 -133.44 43.57
N LYS A 455 -74.19 -132.81 43.51
CA LYS A 455 -75.44 -133.40 44.08
C LYS A 455 -76.11 -134.46 43.19
N ASN A 456 -75.73 -134.33 41.85
CA ASN A 456 -76.36 -135.29 40.89
C ASN A 456 -75.49 -136.46 40.53
N ALA A 457 -74.20 -136.53 41.06
CA ALA A 457 -73.33 -137.72 40.97
C ALA A 457 -73.55 -138.59 42.19
#